data_f96e358ff52940ec113daad2fbd77720
#
_entry.id   f96e358ff52940ec113daad2fbd77720
#
_cell.length_a   1.000
_cell.length_b   1.000
_cell.length_c   1.000
_cell.angle_alpha   90.00
_cell.angle_beta   90.00
_cell.angle_gamma   90.00
#
_symmetry.space_group_name_H-M   'P 1'
#
loop_
_entity.id
_entity.type
_entity.pdbx_description
1 polymer ?
#
loop_
_entity_poly.entity_id
_entity_poly.type
_entity_poly.pdbx_seq_one_letter_code
_entity_poly.pdbx_strand_id
1 'polypeptide(L)'
;MMIDLDNFKRVNDQFGHLEGNHLLQAFAKKLRLYFEVRYHEKVRVFRFGGEEFCIVLKGVTIDDAYATIWEFEELLKKEDYLTTGGQSVVISFSGGIARADPENNIHEAIRNADAAVYLAKSNGRAQIICPDCSID
;
A
#
# COMPACT_ATOMS: atom_id res chain seq x y z
N MET A 1 1.05 8.44 -0.15
CA MET A 1 1.14 7.36 0.86
C MET A 1 2.10 6.29 0.40
N MET A 2 2.74 5.64 1.34
CA MET A 2 3.65 4.54 1.06
C MET A 2 3.06 3.23 1.56
N ILE A 3 3.23 2.18 0.78
CA ILE A 3 2.71 0.84 1.09
C ILE A 3 3.83 -0.17 0.88
N ASP A 4 3.94 -1.10 1.81
CA ASP A 4 4.93 -2.18 1.76
C ASP A 4 4.21 -3.50 2.05
N LEU A 5 4.33 -4.47 1.15
CA LEU A 5 3.72 -5.78 1.34
C LEU A 5 4.36 -6.50 2.53
N ASP A 6 3.50 -7.06 3.39
CA ASP A 6 3.96 -7.77 4.56
C ASP A 6 4.48 -9.17 4.21
N ASN A 7 5.64 -9.51 4.78
CA ASN A 7 6.20 -10.87 4.66
C ASN A 7 6.42 -11.34 3.23
N PHE A 8 6.66 -10.43 2.30
CA PHE A 8 6.85 -10.76 0.89
C PHE A 8 8.05 -11.70 0.67
N LYS A 9 9.11 -11.53 1.46
CA LYS A 9 10.27 -12.41 1.38
C LYS A 9 9.89 -13.87 1.64
N ARG A 10 8.95 -14.10 2.57
CA ARG A 10 8.46 -15.45 2.86
C ARG A 10 7.80 -16.08 1.63
N VAL A 11 7.06 -15.29 0.85
CA VAL A 11 6.44 -15.76 -0.38
C VAL A 11 7.51 -16.20 -1.38
N ASN A 12 8.53 -15.37 -1.59
CA ASN A 12 9.65 -15.72 -2.46
C ASN A 12 10.38 -16.99 -1.98
N ASP A 13 10.62 -17.09 -0.69
CA ASP A 13 11.32 -18.26 -0.11
C ASP A 13 10.49 -19.52 -0.25
N GLN A 14 9.18 -19.44 -0.12
CA GLN A 14 8.29 -20.58 -0.15
C GLN A 14 7.88 -21.00 -1.57
N PHE A 15 7.61 -20.04 -2.45
CA PHE A 15 7.04 -20.29 -3.77
C PHE A 15 7.96 -19.89 -4.94
N GLY A 16 9.08 -19.23 -4.66
CA GLY A 16 10.03 -18.77 -5.67
C GLY A 16 9.76 -17.36 -6.15
N HIS A 17 10.78 -16.76 -6.77
CA HIS A 17 10.73 -15.37 -7.24
C HIS A 17 9.70 -15.15 -8.35
N LEU A 18 9.49 -16.16 -9.21
CA LEU A 18 8.50 -16.05 -10.28
C LEU A 18 7.10 -15.86 -9.71
N GLU A 19 6.73 -16.67 -8.71
CA GLU A 19 5.43 -16.54 -8.05
C GLU A 19 5.33 -15.22 -7.28
N GLY A 20 6.42 -14.79 -6.64
CA GLY A 20 6.48 -13.48 -5.99
C GLY A 20 6.21 -12.35 -6.97
N ASN A 21 6.78 -12.42 -8.18
CA ASN A 21 6.52 -11.42 -9.22
C ASN A 21 5.06 -11.43 -9.66
N HIS A 22 4.46 -12.60 -9.82
CA HIS A 22 3.04 -12.72 -10.16
C HIS A 22 2.15 -12.10 -9.08
N LEU A 23 2.48 -12.34 -7.81
CA LEU A 23 1.74 -11.76 -6.69
C LEU A 23 1.85 -10.23 -6.71
N LEU A 24 3.06 -9.69 -6.93
CA LEU A 24 3.27 -8.26 -7.02
C LEU A 24 2.45 -7.63 -8.15
N GLN A 25 2.44 -8.27 -9.32
CA GLN A 25 1.66 -7.79 -10.45
C GLN A 25 0.15 -7.80 -10.16
N ALA A 26 -0.34 -8.86 -9.53
CA ALA A 26 -1.74 -8.98 -9.17
C ALA A 26 -2.13 -7.92 -8.14
N PHE A 27 -1.29 -7.71 -7.13
CA PHE A 27 -1.52 -6.69 -6.12
C PHE A 27 -1.50 -5.28 -6.73
N ALA A 28 -0.51 -4.99 -7.54
CA ALA A 28 -0.38 -3.69 -8.21
C ALA A 28 -1.62 -3.38 -9.07
N LYS A 29 -2.11 -4.37 -9.80
CA LYS A 29 -3.29 -4.22 -10.65
C LYS A 29 -4.53 -3.90 -9.81
N LYS A 30 -4.75 -4.62 -8.72
CA LYS A 30 -5.88 -4.37 -7.81
C LYS A 30 -5.79 -2.98 -7.19
N LEU A 31 -4.62 -2.62 -6.68
CA LEU A 31 -4.39 -1.33 -6.06
C LEU A 31 -4.65 -0.19 -7.03
N ARG A 32 -4.06 -0.28 -8.22
CA ARG A 32 -4.19 0.75 -9.25
C ARG A 32 -5.64 0.90 -9.68
N LEU A 33 -6.31 -0.20 -9.97
CA LEU A 33 -7.70 -0.17 -10.41
C LEU A 33 -8.60 0.45 -9.35
N TYR A 34 -8.42 0.08 -8.09
CA TYR A 34 -9.23 0.59 -6.99
C TYR A 34 -9.12 2.12 -6.86
N PHE A 35 -7.90 2.63 -6.95
CA PHE A 35 -7.66 4.07 -6.82
C PHE A 35 -8.01 4.85 -8.08
N GLU A 36 -7.72 4.31 -9.27
CA GLU A 36 -8.00 5.00 -10.53
C GLU A 36 -9.50 5.13 -10.81
N VAL A 37 -10.30 4.13 -10.45
CA VAL A 37 -11.75 4.19 -10.58
C VAL A 37 -12.34 5.31 -9.71
N ARG A 38 -11.77 5.54 -8.53
CA ARG A 38 -12.27 6.56 -7.59
C ARG A 38 -11.76 7.96 -7.90
N TYR A 39 -10.49 8.08 -8.26
CA TYR A 39 -9.83 9.38 -8.32
C TYR A 39 -9.40 9.81 -9.72
N HIS A 40 -9.46 8.91 -10.70
CA HIS A 40 -9.12 9.18 -12.10
C HIS A 40 -7.74 9.86 -12.22
N GLU A 41 -7.67 11.04 -12.83
CA GLU A 41 -6.41 11.76 -13.04
C GLU A 41 -5.80 12.34 -11.76
N LYS A 42 -6.52 12.31 -10.64
CA LYS A 42 -6.02 12.82 -9.36
C LYS A 42 -5.10 11.87 -8.63
N VAL A 43 -4.95 10.66 -9.11
CA VAL A 43 -4.11 9.65 -8.47
C VAL A 43 -3.01 9.17 -9.40
N ARG A 44 -1.86 8.89 -8.79
CA ARG A 44 -0.77 8.20 -9.44
C ARG A 44 -0.27 7.10 -8.53
N VAL A 45 -0.08 5.92 -9.09
CA VAL A 45 0.41 4.75 -8.36
C VAL A 45 1.72 4.32 -8.97
N PHE A 46 2.77 4.25 -8.16
CA PHE A 46 4.11 3.87 -8.59
C PHE A 46 4.59 2.67 -7.80
N ARG A 47 5.32 1.80 -8.47
CA ARG A 47 6.14 0.83 -7.75
C ARG A 47 7.42 1.56 -7.34
N PHE A 48 7.63 1.71 -6.03
CA PHE A 48 8.73 2.52 -5.51
C PHE A 48 10.03 1.72 -5.38
N GLY A 49 9.93 0.46 -5.03
CA GLY A 49 11.06 -0.46 -4.94
C GLY A 49 10.53 -1.85 -4.62
N GLY A 50 11.28 -2.91 -4.78
CA GLY A 50 10.90 -4.28 -4.41
C GLY A 50 9.41 -4.55 -4.28
N GLU A 51 8.93 -4.61 -3.04
CA GLU A 51 7.53 -4.79 -2.68
C GLU A 51 6.87 -3.50 -2.18
N GLU A 52 7.45 -2.35 -2.50
CA GLU A 52 6.95 -1.05 -2.06
C GLU A 52 6.21 -0.31 -3.17
N PHE A 53 5.12 0.36 -2.80
CA PHE A 53 4.31 1.17 -3.71
C PHE A 53 4.11 2.56 -3.12
N CYS A 54 4.09 3.56 -3.99
CA CYS A 54 3.78 4.94 -3.61
C CYS A 54 2.49 5.35 -4.30
N ILE A 55 1.57 5.93 -3.54
CA ILE A 55 0.33 6.47 -4.07
C ILE A 55 0.31 7.97 -3.80
N VAL A 56 0.22 8.74 -4.86
CA VAL A 56 0.14 10.20 -4.78
C VAL A 56 -1.27 10.62 -5.15
N LEU A 57 -1.92 11.32 -4.24
CA LEU A 57 -3.28 11.85 -4.43
C LEU A 57 -3.22 13.37 -4.43
N LYS A 58 -3.81 13.98 -5.44
CA LYS A 58 -3.86 15.44 -5.59
C LYS A 58 -5.28 15.93 -5.38
N GLY A 59 -5.43 16.94 -4.52
CA GLY A 59 -6.75 17.52 -4.27
C GLY A 59 -7.68 16.62 -3.48
N VAL A 60 -7.13 15.69 -2.70
CA VAL A 60 -7.87 14.75 -1.85
C VAL A 60 -7.48 15.03 -0.40
N THR A 61 -8.46 15.09 0.49
CA THR A 61 -8.15 15.28 1.91
C THR A 61 -7.44 14.07 2.46
N ILE A 62 -6.65 14.30 3.50
CA ILE A 62 -5.91 13.18 4.12
C ILE A 62 -6.86 12.16 4.74
N ASP A 63 -7.99 12.61 5.30
CA ASP A 63 -8.99 11.72 5.88
C ASP A 63 -9.67 10.86 4.80
N ASP A 64 -9.98 11.43 3.64
CA ASP A 64 -10.53 10.66 2.51
C ASP A 64 -9.51 9.64 1.98
N ALA A 65 -8.25 10.04 1.90
CA ALA A 65 -7.18 9.13 1.50
C ALA A 65 -7.08 7.94 2.47
N TYR A 66 -7.13 8.23 3.76
CA TYR A 66 -7.10 7.18 4.78
C TYR A 66 -8.31 6.24 4.65
N ALA A 67 -9.51 6.80 4.51
CA ALA A 67 -10.72 6.00 4.37
C ALA A 67 -10.65 5.07 3.14
N THR A 68 -10.11 5.58 2.04
CA THR A 68 -10.00 4.81 0.80
C THR A 68 -9.03 3.64 0.94
N ILE A 69 -7.85 3.86 1.49
CA ILE A 69 -6.88 2.78 1.64
C ILE A 69 -7.32 1.78 2.71
N TRP A 70 -7.99 2.24 3.75
CA TRP A 70 -8.57 1.36 4.77
C TRP A 70 -9.60 0.44 4.14
N GLU A 71 -10.49 0.97 3.30
CA GLU A 71 -11.49 0.18 2.60
C GLU A 71 -10.84 -0.85 1.67
N PHE A 72 -9.79 -0.45 0.95
CA PHE A 72 -9.03 -1.37 0.11
C PHE A 72 -8.41 -2.51 0.94
N GLU A 73 -7.85 -2.19 2.10
CA GLU A 73 -7.31 -3.20 3.01
C GLU A 73 -8.38 -4.20 3.44
N GLU A 74 -9.58 -3.70 3.79
CA GLU A 74 -10.68 -4.57 4.18
C GLU A 74 -11.14 -5.49 3.03
N LEU A 75 -11.16 -4.98 1.80
CA LEU A 75 -11.48 -5.80 0.64
C LEU A 75 -10.43 -6.86 0.40
N LEU A 76 -9.17 -6.50 0.60
CA LEU A 76 -8.05 -7.43 0.39
C LEU A 76 -8.11 -8.61 1.37
N LYS A 77 -8.61 -8.40 2.58
CA LYS A 77 -8.76 -9.45 3.59
C LYS A 77 -9.78 -10.52 3.21
N LYS A 78 -10.68 -10.21 2.28
CA LYS A 78 -11.77 -11.13 1.88
C LYS A 78 -11.36 -12.09 0.77
N GLU A 79 -10.21 -11.90 0.17
CA GLU A 79 -9.79 -12.68 -0.99
C GLU A 79 -8.31 -12.99 -0.92
N ASP A 80 -7.98 -14.27 -0.85
CA ASP A 80 -6.59 -14.72 -0.86
C ASP A 80 -6.04 -14.71 -2.29
N TYR A 81 -4.74 -14.53 -2.41
CA TYR A 81 -4.05 -14.73 -3.66
C TYR A 81 -3.87 -16.23 -3.90
N LEU A 82 -4.26 -16.69 -5.10
CA LEU A 82 -4.05 -18.07 -5.50
C LEU A 82 -2.76 -18.19 -6.30
N THR A 83 -1.86 -19.05 -5.85
CA THR A 83 -0.63 -19.33 -6.59
C THR A 83 -0.95 -20.14 -7.85
N THR A 84 0.01 -20.25 -8.75
CA THR A 84 -0.10 -21.07 -9.95
C THR A 84 -0.38 -22.53 -9.60
N GLY A 85 0.14 -23.00 -8.47
CA GLY A 85 -0.11 -24.35 -7.96
C GLY A 85 -1.42 -24.54 -7.20
N GLY A 86 -2.26 -23.49 -7.13
CA GLY A 86 -3.56 -23.58 -6.48
C GLY A 86 -3.53 -23.37 -4.97
N GLN A 87 -2.41 -22.94 -4.41
CA GLN A 87 -2.30 -22.68 -2.97
C GLN A 87 -2.75 -21.26 -2.65
N SER A 88 -3.39 -21.08 -1.49
CA SER A 88 -3.85 -19.78 -1.04
C SER A 88 -2.77 -19.05 -0.24
N VAL A 89 -2.57 -17.77 -0.55
CA VAL A 89 -1.65 -16.90 0.18
C VAL A 89 -2.43 -15.67 0.66
N VAL A 90 -2.36 -15.40 1.95
CA VAL A 90 -2.94 -14.20 2.53
C VAL A 90 -2.02 -13.02 2.21
N ILE A 91 -2.56 -11.99 1.55
CA ILE A 91 -1.82 -10.77 1.28
C ILE A 91 -2.23 -9.73 2.30
N SER A 92 -1.26 -9.11 2.95
CA SER A 92 -1.47 -7.92 3.75
C SER A 92 -0.36 -6.92 3.47
N PHE A 93 -0.59 -5.68 3.87
CA PHE A 93 0.40 -4.62 3.70
C PHE A 93 0.39 -3.70 4.90
N SER A 94 1.50 -3.02 5.07
CA SER A 94 1.64 -1.95 6.04
C SER A 94 1.72 -0.63 5.27
N GLY A 95 0.96 0.36 5.70
CA GLY A 95 0.85 1.63 5.00
C GLY A 95 1.15 2.81 5.89
N GLY A 96 1.64 3.87 5.28
CA GLY A 96 1.87 5.15 5.93
C GLY A 96 1.38 6.29 5.06
N ILE A 97 0.67 7.23 5.66
CA ILE A 97 0.13 8.39 4.97
C ILE A 97 0.75 9.65 5.54
N ALA A 98 1.20 10.53 4.67
CA ALA A 98 1.69 11.84 5.04
C ALA A 98 1.13 12.88 4.09
N ARG A 99 0.90 14.08 4.62
CA ARG A 99 0.51 15.22 3.81
C ARG A 99 1.74 15.76 3.08
N ALA A 100 1.59 16.01 1.78
CA ALA A 100 2.61 16.68 1.00
C ALA A 100 2.15 18.10 0.74
N ASP A 101 3.00 19.07 1.07
CA ASP A 101 2.76 20.47 0.75
C ASP A 101 3.47 20.75 -0.58
N PRO A 102 2.74 21.26 -1.61
CA PRO A 102 3.36 21.55 -2.90
C PRO A 102 4.49 22.58 -2.82
N GLU A 103 4.50 23.43 -1.79
CA GLU A 103 5.52 24.45 -1.59
C GLU A 103 6.72 23.93 -0.80
N ASN A 104 6.58 22.75 -0.19
CA ASN A 104 7.65 22.13 0.58
C ASN A 104 8.25 20.95 -0.17
N ASN A 105 9.35 20.47 0.36
CA ASN A 105 10.08 19.38 -0.24
C ASN A 105 9.28 18.07 -0.17
N ILE A 106 8.98 17.49 -1.33
CA ILE A 106 8.28 16.21 -1.42
C ILE A 106 9.06 15.09 -0.71
N HIS A 107 10.37 15.20 -0.61
CA HIS A 107 11.19 14.22 0.09
C HIS A 107 10.84 14.13 1.57
N GLU A 108 10.43 15.22 2.18
CA GLU A 108 9.98 15.21 3.57
C GLU A 108 8.70 14.41 3.73
N ALA A 109 7.73 14.59 2.81
CA ALA A 109 6.48 13.82 2.83
C ALA A 109 6.76 12.33 2.66
N ILE A 110 7.66 11.96 1.76
CA ILE A 110 8.04 10.57 1.56
C ILE A 110 8.68 10.00 2.83
N ARG A 111 9.59 10.74 3.46
CA ARG A 111 10.22 10.30 4.71
C ARG A 111 9.19 10.10 5.82
N ASN A 112 8.22 11.01 5.93
CA ASN A 112 7.18 10.90 6.94
C ASN A 112 6.27 9.69 6.68
N ALA A 113 5.92 9.44 5.44
CA ALA A 113 5.14 8.27 5.07
C ALA A 113 5.91 6.98 5.32
N ASP A 114 7.22 6.95 5.00
CA ASP A 114 8.08 5.79 5.28
C ASP A 114 8.21 5.54 6.79
N ALA A 115 8.35 6.59 7.59
CA ALA A 115 8.39 6.46 9.04
C ALA A 115 7.09 5.86 9.57
N ALA A 116 5.95 6.24 8.99
CA ALA A 116 4.66 5.68 9.36
C ALA A 116 4.56 4.20 8.96
N VAL A 117 5.08 3.82 7.80
CA VAL A 117 5.17 2.40 7.39
C VAL A 117 6.00 1.61 8.40
N TYR A 118 7.14 2.16 8.81
CA TYR A 118 7.99 1.52 9.80
C TYR A 118 7.24 1.27 11.11
N LEU A 119 6.48 2.27 11.57
CA LEU A 119 5.64 2.12 12.77
C LEU A 119 4.59 1.04 12.58
N ALA A 120 3.94 1.00 11.41
CA ALA A 120 2.96 -0.04 11.11
C ALA A 120 3.58 -1.43 11.19
N LYS A 121 4.78 -1.60 10.63
CA LYS A 121 5.52 -2.86 10.69
C LYS A 121 5.88 -3.24 12.13
N SER A 122 6.33 -2.26 12.92
CA SER A 122 6.71 -2.45 14.32
C SER A 122 5.50 -2.78 15.20
N ASN A 123 4.33 -2.26 14.86
CA ASN A 123 3.10 -2.47 15.62
C ASN A 123 2.34 -3.74 15.24
N GLY A 124 2.95 -4.63 14.46
CA GLY A 124 2.35 -5.91 14.13
C GLY A 124 1.92 -6.08 12.69
N ARG A 125 2.24 -5.12 11.82
CA ARG A 125 1.90 -5.18 10.38
C ARG A 125 0.40 -5.10 10.11
N ALA A 126 -0.02 -5.26 8.87
CA ALA A 126 -1.42 -5.30 8.44
C ALA A 126 -2.23 -4.12 8.98
N GLN A 127 -1.67 -2.93 8.84
CA GLN A 127 -2.30 -1.70 9.33
C GLN A 127 -1.77 -0.49 8.59
N ILE A 128 -2.50 0.62 8.73
CA ILE A 128 -2.16 1.89 8.10
C ILE A 128 -1.99 2.92 9.21
N ILE A 129 -0.87 3.62 9.20
CA ILE A 129 -0.57 4.69 10.15
C ILE A 129 -0.71 6.03 9.44
N CYS A 130 -1.54 6.88 10.00
CA CYS A 130 -1.78 8.22 9.47
C CYS A 130 -1.72 9.24 10.62
N PRO A 131 -0.51 9.75 10.92
CA PRO A 131 -0.35 10.67 12.07
C PRO A 131 -1.17 11.95 11.95
N ASP A 132 -1.38 12.44 10.73
CA ASP A 132 -2.08 13.71 10.48
C ASP A 132 -3.59 13.54 10.26
N CYS A 133 -4.11 12.31 10.33
CA CYS A 133 -5.54 12.08 10.18
C CYS A 133 -6.27 12.49 11.46
N SER A 134 -7.47 13.05 11.29
CA SER A 134 -8.32 13.44 12.41
C SER A 134 -9.18 12.30 12.94
N ILE A 135 -9.07 11.12 12.32
CA ILE A 135 -9.80 9.92 12.71
C ILE A 135 -8.88 9.05 13.56
N ASP A 136 -9.33 8.67 14.72
CA ASP A 136 -8.59 7.76 15.62
C ASP A 136 -8.76 6.29 15.21
#